data_5fb0917b549ea6c6adc8951125b5c89c
#
_entry.id   5fb0917b549ea6c6adc8951125b5c89c
#
_cell.length_a   1.000
_cell.length_b   1.000
_cell.length_c   1.000
_cell.angle_alpha   90.00
_cell.angle_beta   90.00
_cell.angle_gamma   90.00
#
_symmetry.space_group_name_H-M   'P 1'
#
loop_
_entity.id
_entity.type
_entity.pdbx_description
1 polymer ?
#
loop_
_entity_poly.entity_id
_entity_poly.type
_entity_poly.pdbx_seq_one_letter_code
_entity_poly.pdbx_strand_id
1 'polypeptide(L)'
;MKNNKFIAILAIVCVILLCGVGYTILNGKNKDETRDVPASSTDAAEKSSDTIVVDGREYRLNTNIQTVLFMGIDKNAKSDMGDRAGENGQSDSLNLLIVDRETKKAQILQISRDSMVDIDIYSASGEKMISEPGQIALQYAYGDGEEESCRLTAGKVSELLYGVNVDSYLSLTMEGMVKAAD
;
A
#
# COMPACT_ATOMS: atom_id res chain seq x y z
N MET A 1 -46.24 -17.21 24.09
CA MET A 1 -46.11 -18.34 23.12
C MET A 1 -45.63 -17.91 21.70
N LYS A 2 -45.22 -16.68 21.47
CA LYS A 2 -44.82 -16.20 20.12
C LYS A 2 -43.30 -16.33 19.84
N ASN A 3 -42.43 -16.37 20.87
CA ASN A 3 -40.97 -16.37 20.72
C ASN A 3 -40.38 -17.74 20.33
N ASN A 4 -41.01 -18.86 20.69
CA ASN A 4 -40.40 -20.17 20.43
C ASN A 4 -40.41 -20.57 18.94
N LYS A 5 -41.39 -20.07 18.16
CA LYS A 5 -41.44 -20.34 16.73
C LYS A 5 -40.35 -19.55 15.97
N PHE A 6 -40.02 -18.36 16.44
CA PHE A 6 -38.96 -17.52 15.82
C PHE A 6 -37.57 -18.13 16.06
N ILE A 7 -37.32 -18.63 17.28
CA ILE A 7 -36.07 -19.31 17.62
C ILE A 7 -35.92 -20.62 16.83
N ALA A 8 -37.00 -21.37 16.64
CA ALA A 8 -36.98 -22.59 15.85
C ALA A 8 -36.67 -22.32 14.34
N ILE A 9 -37.25 -21.27 13.77
CA ILE A 9 -36.97 -20.86 12.38
C ILE A 9 -35.52 -20.42 12.21
N LEU A 10 -35.00 -19.63 13.17
CA LEU A 10 -33.61 -19.18 13.13
C LEU A 10 -32.62 -20.35 13.22
N ALA A 11 -32.91 -21.34 14.07
CA ALA A 11 -32.09 -22.54 14.18
C ALA A 11 -32.09 -23.38 12.89
N ILE A 12 -33.22 -23.49 12.20
CA ILE A 12 -33.32 -24.22 10.93
C ILE A 12 -32.51 -23.51 9.83
N VAL A 13 -32.57 -22.18 9.76
CA VAL A 13 -31.78 -21.38 8.78
C VAL A 13 -30.28 -21.54 9.03
N CYS A 14 -29.84 -21.55 10.29
CA CYS A 14 -28.42 -21.77 10.59
C CYS A 14 -27.95 -23.19 10.19
N VAL A 15 -28.77 -24.21 10.37
CA VAL A 15 -28.43 -25.58 9.96
C VAL A 15 -28.34 -25.71 8.43
N ILE A 16 -29.23 -25.04 7.68
CA ILE A 16 -29.22 -25.06 6.22
C ILE A 16 -27.95 -24.36 5.70
N LEU A 17 -27.55 -23.24 6.30
CA LEU A 17 -26.33 -22.52 5.93
C LEU A 17 -25.06 -23.33 6.22
N LEU A 18 -25.00 -24.03 7.35
CA LEU A 18 -23.86 -24.89 7.70
C LEU A 18 -23.77 -26.12 6.77
N CYS A 19 -24.89 -26.72 6.39
CA CYS A 19 -24.95 -27.84 5.46
C CYS A 19 -24.57 -27.40 4.04
N GLY A 20 -24.94 -26.18 3.60
CA GLY A 20 -24.60 -25.63 2.30
C GLY A 20 -23.10 -25.41 2.15
N VAL A 21 -22.43 -24.89 3.17
CA VAL A 21 -20.97 -24.71 3.18
C VAL A 21 -20.22 -26.05 3.20
N GLY A 22 -20.72 -27.02 3.98
CA GLY A 22 -20.15 -28.38 4.02
C GLY A 22 -20.24 -29.11 2.66
N TYR A 23 -21.35 -28.94 1.94
CA TYR A 23 -21.55 -29.57 0.64
C TYR A 23 -20.61 -29.02 -0.44
N THR A 24 -20.29 -27.73 -0.45
CA THR A 24 -19.37 -27.13 -1.40
C THR A 24 -17.91 -27.55 -1.15
N ILE A 25 -17.52 -27.80 0.11
CA ILE A 25 -16.18 -28.26 0.47
C ILE A 25 -15.95 -29.74 0.08
N LEU A 26 -17.01 -30.57 0.19
CA LEU A 26 -16.92 -31.99 -0.12
C LEU A 26 -17.01 -32.32 -1.62
N ASN A 27 -17.64 -31.48 -2.43
CA ASN A 27 -17.83 -31.73 -3.87
C ASN A 27 -16.76 -31.05 -4.77
N GLY A 28 -15.78 -30.33 -4.17
CA GLY A 28 -14.68 -29.68 -4.90
C GLY A 28 -13.48 -30.59 -5.25
N LYS A 29 -13.53 -31.90 -4.96
CA LYS A 29 -12.48 -32.87 -5.35
C LYS A 29 -13.06 -33.92 -6.28
N ASN A 30 -12.82 -33.69 -7.58
CA ASN A 30 -12.53 -34.69 -8.63
C ASN A 30 -12.97 -34.17 -10.00
N LYS A 31 -12.01 -33.71 -10.78
CA LYS A 31 -11.94 -33.96 -12.21
C LYS A 31 -10.47 -33.95 -12.61
N ASP A 32 -9.85 -35.11 -12.53
CA ASP A 32 -8.72 -35.47 -13.37
C ASP A 32 -9.26 -35.65 -14.82
N GLU A 33 -8.76 -34.85 -15.72
CA GLU A 33 -8.71 -35.17 -17.13
C GLU A 33 -7.26 -35.04 -17.60
N THR A 34 -6.64 -36.21 -17.65
CA THR A 34 -5.42 -36.49 -18.41
C THR A 34 -5.60 -36.07 -19.86
N ARG A 35 -4.81 -35.13 -20.33
CA ARG A 35 -4.48 -34.94 -21.74
C ARG A 35 -2.97 -34.90 -21.89
N ASP A 36 -2.45 -35.98 -22.45
CA ASP A 36 -1.11 -36.08 -22.98
C ASP A 36 -0.89 -35.01 -24.07
N VAL A 37 0.10 -34.14 -23.88
CA VAL A 37 0.72 -33.35 -24.94
C VAL A 37 2.23 -33.37 -24.70
N PRO A 38 3.05 -33.54 -25.76
CA PRO A 38 4.44 -34.01 -25.65
C PRO A 38 5.37 -32.92 -25.10
N ALA A 39 6.39 -33.40 -24.41
CA ALA A 39 7.50 -32.62 -23.85
C ALA A 39 8.14 -31.70 -24.90
N SER A 40 8.05 -30.41 -24.70
CA SER A 40 9.00 -29.44 -25.22
C SER A 40 9.66 -28.78 -24.00
N SER A 41 10.90 -29.17 -23.81
CA SER A 41 11.81 -28.58 -22.86
C SER A 41 11.99 -27.10 -23.20
N THR A 42 11.43 -26.24 -22.35
CA THR A 42 11.89 -24.86 -22.24
C THR A 42 11.99 -24.56 -20.74
N ASP A 43 13.21 -24.44 -20.27
CA ASP A 43 13.54 -23.93 -18.95
C ASP A 43 12.87 -22.56 -18.77
N ALA A 44 11.66 -22.55 -18.25
CA ALA A 44 11.05 -21.37 -17.66
C ALA A 44 11.61 -21.29 -16.23
N ALA A 45 12.76 -20.62 -16.08
CA ALA A 45 13.20 -20.14 -14.79
C ALA A 45 12.00 -19.38 -14.18
N GLU A 46 11.51 -19.82 -13.02
CA GLU A 46 10.58 -19.07 -12.18
C GLU A 46 11.16 -17.68 -12.01
N LYS A 47 10.56 -16.70 -12.68
CA LYS A 47 10.93 -15.30 -12.57
C LYS A 47 10.51 -14.89 -11.16
N SER A 48 11.46 -14.88 -10.22
CA SER A 48 11.19 -14.41 -8.87
C SER A 48 10.66 -12.98 -8.97
N SER A 49 9.58 -12.67 -8.28
CA SER A 49 8.92 -11.36 -8.26
C SER A 49 9.81 -10.20 -7.82
N ASP A 50 11.03 -10.48 -7.41
CA ASP A 50 11.98 -9.56 -6.79
C ASP A 50 13.00 -8.98 -7.77
N THR A 51 12.90 -9.27 -9.06
CA THR A 51 13.84 -8.77 -10.06
C THR A 51 13.17 -7.83 -11.06
N ILE A 52 13.85 -6.73 -11.39
CA ILE A 52 13.46 -5.77 -12.41
C ILE A 52 14.55 -5.66 -13.47
N VAL A 53 14.19 -5.36 -14.70
CA VAL A 53 15.12 -5.12 -15.80
C VAL A 53 15.05 -3.65 -16.18
N VAL A 54 16.16 -2.94 -16.02
CA VAL A 54 16.29 -1.53 -16.41
C VAL A 54 17.45 -1.42 -17.39
N ASP A 55 17.22 -0.84 -18.57
CA ASP A 55 18.21 -0.69 -19.63
C ASP A 55 18.96 -1.99 -19.98
N GLY A 56 18.23 -3.12 -20.00
CA GLY A 56 18.79 -4.44 -20.30
C GLY A 56 19.64 -5.06 -19.20
N ARG A 57 19.70 -4.45 -18.02
CA ARG A 57 20.36 -4.99 -16.83
C ARG A 57 19.34 -5.47 -15.84
N GLU A 58 19.57 -6.65 -15.29
CA GLU A 58 18.75 -7.23 -14.25
C GLU A 58 19.21 -6.73 -12.87
N TYR A 59 18.25 -6.24 -12.09
CA TYR A 59 18.45 -5.80 -10.71
C TYR A 59 17.52 -6.59 -9.79
N ARG A 60 18.03 -6.95 -8.63
CA ARG A 60 17.26 -7.60 -7.59
C ARG A 60 17.03 -6.63 -6.44
N LEU A 61 15.80 -6.62 -5.93
CA LEU A 61 15.45 -5.85 -4.75
C LEU A 61 16.31 -6.32 -3.55
N ASN A 62 16.99 -5.38 -2.89
CA ASN A 62 17.70 -5.67 -1.65
C ASN A 62 16.69 -5.70 -0.50
N THR A 63 16.38 -6.89 0.02
CA THR A 63 15.46 -7.11 1.13
C THR A 63 16.10 -6.92 2.51
N ASN A 64 17.45 -6.72 2.56
CA ASN A 64 18.20 -6.54 3.80
C ASN A 64 18.37 -5.06 4.18
N ILE A 65 17.45 -4.22 3.73
CA ILE A 65 17.41 -2.80 4.05
C ILE A 65 16.29 -2.50 5.04
N GLN A 66 16.42 -1.39 5.74
CA GLN A 66 15.36 -0.75 6.50
C GLN A 66 15.19 0.66 5.97
N THR A 67 13.94 1.08 5.81
CA THR A 67 13.60 2.35 5.19
C THR A 67 12.74 3.21 6.09
N VAL A 68 12.99 4.52 6.08
CA VAL A 68 12.18 5.50 6.78
C VAL A 68 11.94 6.69 5.85
N LEU A 69 10.68 6.99 5.57
CA LEU A 69 10.30 8.14 4.76
C LEU A 69 10.07 9.36 5.64
N PHE A 70 10.85 10.42 5.45
CA PHE A 70 10.66 11.72 6.07
C PHE A 70 9.95 12.65 5.08
N MET A 71 8.86 13.28 5.53
CA MET A 71 8.04 14.18 4.73
C MET A 71 7.96 15.55 5.40
N GLY A 72 8.26 16.61 4.65
CA GLY A 72 8.03 18.00 5.05
C GLY A 72 6.72 18.48 4.43
N ILE A 73 5.79 18.94 5.27
CA ILE A 73 4.45 19.35 4.83
C ILE A 73 4.34 20.86 4.80
N ASP A 74 3.73 21.40 3.75
CA ASP A 74 3.55 22.83 3.49
C ASP A 74 2.48 23.51 4.36
N LYS A 75 2.28 23.02 5.60
CA LYS A 75 1.41 23.61 6.62
C LYS A 75 2.22 24.15 7.78
N ASN A 76 1.75 25.25 8.38
CA ASN A 76 2.45 25.83 9.53
C ASN A 76 2.35 24.90 10.74
N ALA A 77 1.15 24.46 11.07
CA ALA A 77 0.87 23.60 12.21
C ALA A 77 -0.12 22.48 11.83
N LYS A 78 -0.21 21.45 12.68
CA LYS A 78 -1.20 20.39 12.53
C LYS A 78 -2.64 20.91 12.55
N SER A 79 -2.91 21.98 13.32
CA SER A 79 -4.21 22.65 13.36
C SER A 79 -4.64 23.26 12.02
N ASP A 80 -3.73 23.43 11.07
CA ASP A 80 -4.01 24.03 9.77
C ASP A 80 -4.42 22.95 8.73
N MET A 81 -4.49 21.68 9.14
CA MET A 81 -4.98 20.60 8.29
C MET A 81 -6.49 20.76 8.07
N GLY A 82 -6.94 20.45 6.86
CA GLY A 82 -8.35 20.51 6.48
C GLY A 82 -9.12 19.23 6.87
N ASP A 83 -10.44 19.38 6.95
CA ASP A 83 -11.34 18.25 7.22
C ASP A 83 -11.72 17.48 5.96
N ARG A 84 -11.23 17.92 4.80
CA ARG A 84 -11.61 17.34 3.50
C ARG A 84 -10.39 16.79 2.76
N ALA A 85 -10.61 15.73 1.99
CA ALA A 85 -9.63 15.24 1.05
C ALA A 85 -9.20 16.35 0.07
N GLY A 86 -7.90 16.52 -0.14
CA GLY A 86 -7.31 17.58 -0.96
C GLY A 86 -6.91 18.85 -0.20
N GLU A 87 -7.27 19.00 1.09
CA GLU A 87 -7.00 20.21 1.89
C GLU A 87 -5.82 20.03 2.88
N ASN A 88 -5.29 18.81 3.03
CA ASN A 88 -4.34 18.46 4.09
C ASN A 88 -2.88 18.87 3.83
N GLY A 89 -2.64 19.73 2.85
CA GLY A 89 -1.31 20.19 2.46
C GLY A 89 -0.62 19.22 1.53
N GLN A 90 0.60 19.56 1.13
CA GLN A 90 1.42 18.80 0.21
C GLN A 90 2.71 18.37 0.88
N SER A 91 3.24 17.21 0.51
CA SER A 91 4.55 16.76 0.95
C SER A 91 5.66 17.36 0.07
N ASP A 92 6.06 18.60 0.39
CA ASP A 92 7.02 19.37 -0.40
C ASP A 92 8.45 18.85 -0.29
N SER A 93 8.74 18.06 0.71
CA SER A 93 10.03 17.39 0.91
C SER A 93 9.81 15.91 1.18
N LEU A 94 10.42 15.07 0.36
CA LEU A 94 10.36 13.61 0.44
C LEU A 94 11.78 13.06 0.49
N ASN A 95 12.19 12.51 1.64
CA ASN A 95 13.53 11.97 1.85
C ASN A 95 13.41 10.56 2.41
N LEU A 96 13.85 9.57 1.64
CA LEU A 96 13.88 8.17 2.06
C LEU A 96 15.26 7.84 2.64
N LEU A 97 15.33 7.65 3.95
CA LEU A 97 16.49 7.08 4.62
C LEU A 97 16.49 5.57 4.39
N ILE A 98 17.60 5.06 3.87
CA ILE A 98 17.81 3.64 3.58
C ILE A 98 19.00 3.18 4.40
N VAL A 99 18.80 2.21 5.27
CA VAL A 99 19.83 1.61 6.11
C VAL A 99 20.05 0.17 5.67
N ASP A 100 21.21 -0.14 5.15
CA ASP A 100 21.63 -1.50 4.84
C ASP A 100 22.06 -2.20 6.13
N ARG A 101 21.34 -3.25 6.50
CA ARG A 101 21.57 -3.98 7.77
C ARG A 101 22.84 -4.83 7.74
N GLU A 102 23.29 -5.24 6.56
CA GLU A 102 24.51 -6.04 6.38
C GLU A 102 25.75 -5.17 6.42
N THR A 103 25.80 -4.15 5.56
CA THR A 103 26.97 -3.27 5.42
C THR A 103 27.02 -2.16 6.46
N LYS A 104 25.94 -1.95 7.24
CA LYS A 104 25.76 -0.85 8.22
C LYS A 104 25.89 0.54 7.60
N LYS A 105 25.64 0.67 6.32
CA LYS A 105 25.65 1.95 5.61
C LYS A 105 24.26 2.55 5.60
N ALA A 106 24.21 3.86 5.74
CA ALA A 106 22.98 4.65 5.58
C ALA A 106 23.11 5.56 4.36
N GLN A 107 22.02 5.72 3.62
CA GLN A 107 21.91 6.59 2.47
C GLN A 107 20.60 7.36 2.55
N ILE A 108 20.56 8.56 2.02
CA ILE A 108 19.34 9.34 1.88
C ILE A 108 19.08 9.51 0.38
N LEU A 109 17.91 9.05 -0.05
CA LEU A 109 17.38 9.28 -1.40
C LEU A 109 16.36 10.40 -1.30
N GLN A 110 16.69 11.54 -1.88
CA GLN A 110 15.72 12.63 -2.05
C GLN A 110 14.86 12.36 -3.28
N ILE A 111 13.54 12.38 -3.08
CA ILE A 111 12.54 12.21 -4.14
C ILE A 111 12.01 13.59 -4.50
N SER A 112 12.02 13.93 -5.79
CA SER A 112 11.43 15.19 -6.24
C SER A 112 9.92 15.20 -5.94
N ARG A 113 9.44 16.30 -5.34
CA ARG A 113 8.00 16.53 -5.14
C ARG A 113 7.21 16.53 -6.45
N ASP A 114 7.87 16.83 -7.56
CA ASP A 114 7.30 16.91 -8.90
C ASP A 114 7.36 15.58 -9.66
N SER A 115 7.83 14.50 -9.03
CA SER A 115 7.77 13.17 -9.64
C SER A 115 6.34 12.83 -9.99
N MET A 116 6.11 12.45 -11.25
CA MET A 116 4.77 12.07 -11.72
C MET A 116 4.46 10.63 -11.38
N VAL A 117 3.34 10.42 -10.70
CA VAL A 117 2.79 9.12 -10.32
C VAL A 117 1.28 9.14 -10.52
N ASP A 118 0.63 8.00 -10.50
CA ASP A 118 -0.83 7.93 -10.46
C ASP A 118 -1.29 8.19 -9.02
N ILE A 119 -1.69 9.44 -8.73
CA ILE A 119 -2.22 9.82 -7.41
C ILE A 119 -3.64 9.29 -7.22
N ASP A 120 -3.94 8.80 -6.03
CA ASP A 120 -5.25 8.31 -5.65
C ASP A 120 -6.08 9.44 -5.05
N ILE A 121 -7.20 9.75 -5.69
CA ILE A 121 -8.12 10.79 -5.27
C ILE A 121 -9.27 10.15 -4.49
N TYR A 122 -9.52 10.67 -3.29
CA TYR A 122 -10.55 10.18 -2.39
C TYR A 122 -11.69 11.19 -2.24
N SER A 123 -12.90 10.69 -2.02
CA SER A 123 -14.07 11.51 -1.67
C SER A 123 -13.96 11.99 -0.22
N ALA A 124 -14.82 12.96 0.15
CA ALA A 124 -14.94 13.40 1.55
C ALA A 124 -15.36 12.28 2.53
N SER A 125 -15.92 11.18 2.02
CA SER A 125 -16.26 9.98 2.81
C SER A 125 -15.12 8.98 2.92
N GLY A 126 -13.94 9.27 2.36
CA GLY A 126 -12.77 8.39 2.37
C GLY A 126 -12.84 7.24 1.35
N GLU A 127 -13.74 7.30 0.37
CA GLU A 127 -13.82 6.31 -0.68
C GLU A 127 -12.93 6.72 -1.87
N LYS A 128 -12.10 5.78 -2.36
CA LYS A 128 -11.27 6.02 -3.54
C LYS A 128 -12.15 6.18 -4.78
N MET A 129 -12.06 7.34 -5.42
CA MET A 129 -12.84 7.69 -6.60
C MET A 129 -12.13 7.33 -7.90
N ILE A 130 -10.89 7.77 -8.05
CA ILE A 130 -10.13 7.65 -9.29
C ILE A 130 -8.62 7.71 -8.98
N SER A 131 -7.80 7.23 -9.90
CA SER A 131 -6.36 7.51 -9.93
C SER A 131 -6.05 8.32 -11.19
N GLU A 132 -5.30 9.40 -11.04
CA GLU A 132 -4.92 10.27 -12.14
C GLU A 132 -3.43 10.62 -12.05
N PRO A 133 -2.73 10.81 -13.20
CA PRO A 133 -1.36 11.29 -13.20
C PRO A 133 -1.22 12.65 -12.51
N GLY A 134 -0.36 12.73 -11.53
CA GLY A 134 -0.10 13.95 -10.77
C GLY A 134 1.24 13.94 -10.06
N GLN A 135 1.61 15.08 -9.48
CA GLN A 135 2.82 15.19 -8.67
C GLN A 135 2.68 14.39 -7.38
N ILE A 136 3.70 13.63 -7.01
CA ILE A 136 3.68 12.77 -5.81
C ILE A 136 3.37 13.56 -4.53
N ALA A 137 3.78 14.82 -4.46
CA ALA A 137 3.50 15.71 -3.34
C ALA A 137 2.01 15.85 -3.02
N LEU A 138 1.14 15.76 -4.04
CA LEU A 138 -0.31 15.93 -3.91
C LEU A 138 -0.97 14.73 -3.21
N GLN A 139 -0.32 13.55 -3.20
CA GLN A 139 -0.93 12.37 -2.58
C GLN A 139 -1.21 12.58 -1.09
N TYR A 140 -0.36 13.32 -0.39
CA TYR A 140 -0.53 13.60 1.05
C TYR A 140 -1.87 14.30 1.34
N ALA A 141 -2.28 15.23 0.48
CA ALA A 141 -3.49 16.03 0.66
C ALA A 141 -4.79 15.18 0.68
N TYR A 142 -4.76 14.00 0.07
CA TYR A 142 -5.94 13.14 -0.05
C TYR A 142 -6.16 12.18 1.12
N GLY A 143 -5.31 12.18 2.14
CA GLY A 143 -5.51 11.46 3.39
C GLY A 143 -6.18 12.34 4.46
N ASP A 144 -5.92 11.98 5.72
CA ASP A 144 -6.45 12.66 6.91
C ASP A 144 -5.56 13.79 7.47
N GLY A 145 -4.44 14.08 6.80
CA GLY A 145 -3.42 14.99 7.29
C GLY A 145 -2.48 14.37 8.35
N GLU A 146 -2.67 13.11 8.67
CA GLU A 146 -1.90 12.36 9.67
C GLU A 146 -1.42 11.02 9.13
N GLU A 147 -1.84 9.92 9.74
CA GLU A 147 -1.36 8.59 9.44
C GLU A 147 -1.77 8.13 8.03
N GLU A 148 -3.02 8.34 7.64
CA GLU A 148 -3.50 7.94 6.33
C GLU A 148 -2.80 8.71 5.21
N SER A 149 -2.58 10.03 5.36
CA SER A 149 -1.82 10.83 4.41
C SER A 149 -0.39 10.32 4.25
N CYS A 150 0.26 9.96 5.35
CA CYS A 150 1.59 9.37 5.34
C CYS A 150 1.60 8.01 4.62
N ARG A 151 0.64 7.16 4.94
CA ARG A 151 0.51 5.82 4.37
C ARG A 151 0.29 5.87 2.84
N LEU A 152 -0.61 6.74 2.39
CA LEU A 152 -0.89 6.95 0.96
C LEU A 152 0.36 7.42 0.22
N THR A 153 1.06 8.41 0.77
CA THR A 153 2.29 8.94 0.16
C THR A 153 3.41 7.89 0.14
N ALA A 154 3.59 7.14 1.23
CA ALA A 154 4.57 6.05 1.30
C ALA A 154 4.28 4.94 0.26
N GLY A 155 3.00 4.65 0.01
CA GLY A 155 2.58 3.74 -1.06
C GLY A 155 3.03 4.23 -2.44
N LYS A 156 2.87 5.52 -2.74
CA LYS A 156 3.33 6.10 -4.01
C LYS A 156 4.85 6.16 -4.14
N VAL A 157 5.56 6.37 -3.04
CA VAL A 157 7.03 6.24 -3.02
C VAL A 157 7.45 4.81 -3.33
N SER A 158 6.80 3.82 -2.74
CA SER A 158 7.04 2.40 -3.04
C SER A 158 6.80 2.08 -4.51
N GLU A 159 5.68 2.51 -5.08
CA GLU A 159 5.36 2.33 -6.51
C GLU A 159 6.42 2.97 -7.42
N LEU A 160 6.82 4.22 -7.13
CA LEU A 160 7.85 4.94 -7.88
C LEU A 160 9.21 4.21 -7.85
N LEU A 161 9.52 3.54 -6.74
CA LEU A 161 10.78 2.82 -6.51
C LEU A 161 10.66 1.31 -6.76
N TYR A 162 9.77 0.89 -7.68
CA TYR A 162 9.62 -0.50 -8.12
C TYR A 162 9.29 -1.49 -6.99
N GLY A 163 8.53 -1.06 -5.99
CA GLY A 163 8.09 -1.91 -4.90
C GLY A 163 9.04 -1.97 -3.70
N VAL A 164 9.99 -1.03 -3.58
CA VAL A 164 10.79 -0.88 -2.35
C VAL A 164 9.84 -0.64 -1.18
N ASN A 165 9.90 -1.48 -0.15
CA ASN A 165 9.07 -1.32 1.03
C ASN A 165 9.47 -0.05 1.80
N VAL A 166 8.48 0.72 2.26
CA VAL A 166 8.66 1.83 3.21
C VAL A 166 8.26 1.32 4.59
N ASP A 167 9.25 0.98 5.42
CA ASP A 167 9.01 0.32 6.72
C ASP A 167 8.42 1.26 7.75
N SER A 168 8.75 2.55 7.67
CA SER A 168 8.27 3.59 8.60
C SER A 168 8.22 4.94 7.89
N TYR A 169 7.43 5.83 8.43
CA TYR A 169 7.32 7.18 7.91
C TYR A 169 7.13 8.21 9.04
N LEU A 170 7.51 9.45 8.76
CA LEU A 170 7.36 10.61 9.64
C LEU A 170 7.04 11.84 8.80
N SER A 171 5.99 12.57 9.15
CA SER A 171 5.68 13.87 8.58
C SER A 171 5.89 15.00 9.60
N LEU A 172 6.42 16.12 9.14
CA LEU A 172 6.63 17.30 9.94
C LEU A 172 6.06 18.53 9.23
N THR A 173 5.26 19.30 9.95
CA THR A 173 4.87 20.67 9.57
C THR A 173 6.01 21.64 9.85
N MET A 174 5.89 22.92 9.43
CA MET A 174 6.88 23.97 9.71
C MET A 174 7.14 24.11 11.23
N GLU A 175 6.08 24.15 12.03
CA GLU A 175 6.21 24.18 13.49
C GLU A 175 6.85 22.91 14.07
N GLY A 176 6.49 21.76 13.50
CA GLY A 176 7.09 20.46 13.87
C GLY A 176 8.59 20.41 13.61
N MET A 177 9.05 20.98 12.47
CA MET A 177 10.48 21.07 12.17
C MET A 177 11.24 21.95 13.16
N VAL A 178 10.67 23.09 13.55
CA VAL A 178 11.29 23.97 14.57
C VAL A 178 11.42 23.22 15.88
N LYS A 179 10.36 22.58 16.35
CA LYS A 179 10.38 21.80 17.61
C LYS A 179 11.33 20.60 17.59
N ALA A 180 11.59 20.02 16.42
CA ALA A 180 12.51 18.91 16.30
C ALA A 180 13.98 19.35 16.26
N ALA A 181 14.26 20.64 16.00
CA ALA A 181 15.59 21.21 15.92
C ALA A 181 16.09 21.78 17.28
N ASP A 182 15.18 22.05 18.23
CA ASP A 182 15.47 22.54 19.60
C ASP A 182 15.83 21.38 20.55
#